data_f6d4cb9977aaf5b1206a68c97e3d32a3
#
_entry.id   f6d4cb9977aaf5b1206a68c97e3d32a3
#
_cell.length_a   1.000
_cell.length_b   1.000
_cell.length_c   1.000
_cell.angle_alpha   90.00
_cell.angle_beta   90.00
_cell.angle_gamma   90.00
#
_symmetry.space_group_name_H-M   'P 1'
#
loop_
_entity.id
_entity.type
_entity.pdbx_description
1 polymer ?
#
loop_
_entity_poly.entity_id
_entity_poly.type
_entity_poly.pdbx_seq_one_letter_code
_entity_poly.pdbx_strand_id
1 'polypeptide(L)'
;MPTPAQAAERHLLVTIHSQPAHRPRVQALLLDLVDLVRAEPGCLYYHLFAQAEDPAAFLLAAAWATDEAVAAHPTPAQARLVELLAPLLAAPMQALPTRRVSENPA
;
A
#
# COMPACT_ATOMS: atom_id res chain seq x y z
N MET A 1 14.97 1.76 20.58
CA MET A 1 15.65 1.70 19.26
C MET A 1 15.23 0.45 18.53
N PRO A 2 14.92 0.53 17.25
CA PRO A 2 14.63 -0.68 16.49
C PRO A 2 15.87 -1.57 16.35
N THR A 3 15.66 -2.88 16.22
CA THR A 3 16.73 -3.82 15.90
C THR A 3 17.30 -3.52 14.51
N PRO A 4 18.50 -4.04 14.16
CA PRO A 4 19.03 -3.88 12.81
C PRO A 4 18.07 -4.37 11.72
N ALA A 5 17.38 -5.50 11.95
CA ALA A 5 16.39 -5.99 10.99
C ALA A 5 15.21 -5.03 10.86
N GLN A 6 14.70 -4.47 11.96
CA GLN A 6 13.61 -3.49 11.92
C GLN A 6 14.06 -2.18 11.26
N ALA A 7 15.29 -1.76 11.47
CA ALA A 7 15.84 -0.56 10.83
C ALA A 7 15.99 -0.72 9.31
N ALA A 8 16.17 -1.94 8.82
CA ALA A 8 16.26 -2.25 7.39
C ALA A 8 14.89 -2.27 6.70
N GLU A 9 13.79 -2.35 7.45
CA GLU A 9 12.44 -2.36 6.90
C GLU A 9 12.12 -1.09 6.12
N ARG A 10 11.32 -1.23 5.10
CA ARG A 10 10.78 -0.10 4.32
C ARG A 10 9.29 -0.08 4.50
N HIS A 11 8.78 1.00 5.07
CA HIS A 11 7.36 1.21 5.31
C HIS A 11 6.81 2.24 4.34
N LEU A 12 5.54 2.08 3.96
CA LEU A 12 4.87 2.96 3.02
C LEU A 12 3.43 3.18 3.47
N LEU A 13 3.01 4.44 3.47
CA LEU A 13 1.60 4.81 3.60
C LEU A 13 1.15 5.43 2.29
N VAL A 14 0.01 5.00 1.78
CA VAL A 14 -0.55 5.52 0.53
C VAL A 14 -1.97 5.99 0.78
N THR A 15 -2.26 7.23 0.42
CA THR A 15 -3.63 7.76 0.45
C THR A 15 -4.24 7.68 -0.93
N ILE A 16 -5.49 7.22 -0.99
CA ILE A 16 -6.23 7.01 -2.23
C ILE A 16 -7.62 7.65 -2.07
N HIS A 17 -7.97 8.54 -3.00
CA HIS A 17 -9.28 9.18 -3.01
C HIS A 17 -10.02 8.78 -4.26
N SER A 18 -11.08 7.97 -4.09
CA SER A 18 -11.94 7.54 -5.18
C SER A 18 -12.92 8.65 -5.56
N GLN A 19 -13.26 8.73 -6.85
CA GLN A 19 -14.50 9.39 -7.22
C GLN A 19 -15.67 8.62 -6.58
N PRO A 20 -16.64 9.29 -5.92
CA PRO A 20 -17.69 8.58 -5.17
C PRO A 20 -18.45 7.55 -5.99
N ALA A 21 -18.71 7.85 -7.26
CA ALA A 21 -19.42 6.94 -8.17
C ALA A 21 -18.64 5.64 -8.47
N HIS A 22 -17.32 5.66 -8.32
CA HIS A 22 -16.44 4.53 -8.64
C HIS A 22 -15.91 3.80 -7.40
N ARG A 23 -16.35 4.18 -6.22
CA ARG A 23 -15.84 3.63 -4.96
C ARG A 23 -15.88 2.10 -4.91
N PRO A 24 -16.97 1.40 -5.29
CA PRO A 24 -16.97 -0.06 -5.23
C PRO A 24 -15.92 -0.69 -6.16
N ARG A 25 -15.74 -0.12 -7.35
CA ARG A 25 -14.75 -0.61 -8.31
C ARG A 25 -13.33 -0.35 -7.82
N VAL A 26 -13.07 0.83 -7.24
CA VAL A 26 -11.77 1.16 -6.65
C VAL A 26 -11.44 0.19 -5.52
N GLN A 27 -12.39 -0.08 -4.64
CA GLN A 27 -12.17 -1.04 -3.55
C GLN A 27 -11.83 -2.43 -4.08
N ALA A 28 -12.54 -2.91 -5.09
CA ALA A 28 -12.29 -4.22 -5.68
C ALA A 28 -10.88 -4.30 -6.28
N LEU A 29 -10.46 -3.28 -7.03
CA LEU A 29 -9.12 -3.23 -7.61
C LEU A 29 -8.02 -3.15 -6.55
N LEU A 30 -8.26 -2.39 -5.48
CA LEU A 30 -7.30 -2.29 -4.36
C LEU A 30 -7.19 -3.61 -3.61
N LEU A 31 -8.28 -4.36 -3.44
CA LEU A 31 -8.23 -5.68 -2.82
C LEU A 31 -7.47 -6.69 -3.69
N ASP A 32 -7.62 -6.63 -5.01
CA ASP A 32 -6.82 -7.45 -5.93
C ASP A 32 -5.33 -7.11 -5.80
N LEU A 33 -5.02 -5.82 -5.68
CA LEU A 33 -3.63 -5.37 -5.48
C LEU A 33 -3.07 -5.89 -4.15
N VAL A 34 -3.86 -5.87 -3.07
CA VAL A 34 -3.46 -6.43 -1.78
C VAL A 34 -3.04 -7.89 -1.93
N ASP A 35 -3.84 -8.70 -2.61
CA ASP A 35 -3.54 -10.12 -2.79
C ASP A 35 -2.24 -10.33 -3.57
N LEU A 36 -2.01 -9.56 -4.63
CA LEU A 36 -0.80 -9.65 -5.42
C LEU A 36 0.45 -9.26 -4.62
N VAL A 37 0.37 -8.18 -3.86
CA VAL A 37 1.53 -7.69 -3.10
C VAL A 37 1.87 -8.62 -1.94
N ARG A 38 0.86 -9.16 -1.25
CA ARG A 38 1.09 -10.11 -0.15
C ARG A 38 1.79 -11.38 -0.58
N ALA A 39 1.70 -11.75 -1.85
CA ALA A 39 2.39 -12.90 -2.40
C ALA A 39 3.88 -12.63 -2.70
N GLU A 40 4.34 -11.38 -2.63
CA GLU A 40 5.74 -11.04 -2.90
C GLU A 40 6.66 -11.51 -1.80
N PRO A 41 7.85 -12.07 -2.14
CA PRO A 41 8.89 -12.32 -1.14
C PRO A 41 9.29 -11.02 -0.45
N GLY A 42 9.42 -11.07 0.88
CA GLY A 42 9.84 -9.90 1.65
C GLY A 42 8.75 -8.90 1.99
N CYS A 43 7.51 -9.08 1.52
CA CYS A 43 6.39 -8.28 2.00
C CYS A 43 6.05 -8.67 3.43
N LEU A 44 6.18 -7.74 4.37
CA LEU A 44 5.87 -7.97 5.78
C LEU A 44 4.38 -7.83 6.05
N TYR A 45 3.77 -6.80 5.49
CA TYR A 45 2.32 -6.60 5.53
C TYR A 45 1.89 -5.66 4.41
N TYR A 46 0.63 -5.77 4.05
CA TYR A 46 -0.02 -4.90 3.09
C TYR A 46 -1.50 -4.86 3.45
N HIS A 47 -1.94 -3.76 4.07
CA HIS A 47 -3.29 -3.61 4.60
C HIS A 47 -4.01 -2.46 3.93
N LEU A 48 -5.27 -2.67 3.60
CA LEU A 48 -6.16 -1.67 3.06
C LEU A 48 -7.18 -1.27 4.12
N PHE A 49 -7.31 0.04 4.34
CA PHE A 49 -8.31 0.61 5.23
C PHE A 49 -9.18 1.58 4.46
N ALA A 50 -10.48 1.61 4.77
CA ALA A 50 -11.35 2.72 4.40
C ALA A 50 -11.34 3.73 5.54
N GLN A 51 -11.32 5.03 5.21
CA GLN A 51 -11.42 6.05 6.25
C GLN A 51 -12.82 6.02 6.86
N ALA A 52 -12.91 6.10 8.19
CA ALA A 52 -14.18 5.93 8.90
C ALA A 52 -15.19 7.04 8.57
N GLU A 53 -14.71 8.25 8.30
CA GLU A 53 -15.57 9.43 8.07
C GLU A 53 -15.70 9.82 6.61
N ASP A 54 -14.90 9.20 5.72
CA ASP A 54 -14.94 9.45 4.28
C ASP A 54 -14.85 8.12 3.55
N PRO A 55 -16.00 7.51 3.18
CA PRO A 55 -16.01 6.21 2.55
C PRO A 55 -15.40 6.19 1.14
N ALA A 56 -15.17 7.33 0.53
CA ALA A 56 -14.48 7.43 -0.77
C ALA A 56 -12.96 7.45 -0.62
N ALA A 57 -12.44 7.56 0.61
CA ALA A 57 -11.01 7.64 0.89
C ALA A 57 -10.51 6.34 1.50
N PHE A 58 -9.35 5.87 1.00
CA PHE A 58 -8.67 4.67 1.46
C PHE A 58 -7.26 5.00 1.92
N LEU A 59 -6.73 4.15 2.79
CA LEU A 59 -5.34 4.18 3.22
C LEU A 59 -4.74 2.78 3.03
N LEU A 60 -3.61 2.71 2.37
CA LEU A 60 -2.78 1.51 2.33
C LEU A 60 -1.63 1.68 3.32
N ALA A 61 -1.40 0.65 4.11
CA ALA A 61 -0.23 0.56 4.98
C ALA A 61 0.55 -0.69 4.58
N ALA A 62 1.82 -0.52 4.24
CA ALA A 62 2.64 -1.58 3.69
C ALA A 62 4.04 -1.55 4.26
N ALA A 63 4.70 -2.70 4.27
CA ALA A 63 6.11 -2.79 4.61
C ALA A 63 6.77 -3.97 3.93
N TRP A 64 8.05 -3.78 3.60
CA TRP A 64 8.94 -4.80 3.06
C TRP A 64 10.16 -4.92 3.97
N ALA A 65 10.72 -6.13 4.01
CA ALA A 65 11.83 -6.44 4.90
C ALA A 65 13.13 -5.74 4.50
N THR A 66 13.34 -5.51 3.20
CA THR A 66 14.60 -5.00 2.66
C THR A 66 14.39 -4.06 1.48
N ASP A 67 15.44 -3.32 1.12
CA ASP A 67 15.46 -2.49 -0.09
C ASP A 67 15.25 -3.31 -1.35
N GLU A 68 15.82 -4.51 -1.42
CA GLU A 68 15.70 -5.40 -2.58
C GLU A 68 14.26 -5.81 -2.81
N ALA A 69 13.51 -6.08 -1.74
CA ALA A 69 12.10 -6.42 -1.84
C ALA A 69 11.28 -5.25 -2.39
N VAL A 70 11.59 -4.02 -1.97
CA VAL A 70 10.94 -2.82 -2.51
C VAL A 70 11.31 -2.60 -3.97
N ALA A 71 12.56 -2.83 -4.34
CA ALA A 71 13.02 -2.64 -5.72
C ALA A 71 12.32 -3.57 -6.72
N ALA A 72 11.84 -4.73 -6.28
CA ALA A 72 11.06 -5.64 -7.10
C ALA A 72 9.61 -5.20 -7.30
N HIS A 73 9.17 -4.17 -6.59
CA HIS A 73 7.81 -3.64 -6.63
C HIS A 73 7.79 -2.33 -7.46
N PRO A 74 6.75 -2.07 -8.29
CA PRO A 74 5.65 -2.97 -8.61
C PRO A 74 6.01 -4.01 -9.68
N THR A 75 5.35 -5.16 -9.62
CA THR A 75 5.37 -6.13 -10.71
C THR A 75 4.54 -5.62 -11.89
N PRO A 76 4.68 -6.20 -13.10
CA PRO A 76 3.82 -5.80 -14.22
C PRO A 76 2.32 -5.94 -13.95
N ALA A 77 1.90 -6.99 -13.22
CA ALA A 77 0.50 -7.17 -12.86
C ALA A 77 0.00 -6.07 -11.93
N GLN A 78 0.83 -5.65 -10.97
CA GLN A 78 0.51 -4.57 -10.04
C GLN A 78 0.44 -3.22 -10.78
N ALA A 79 1.38 -2.95 -11.67
CA ALA A 79 1.38 -1.73 -12.48
C ALA A 79 0.11 -1.63 -13.33
N ARG A 80 -0.37 -2.75 -13.87
CA ARG A 80 -1.63 -2.79 -14.62
C ARG A 80 -2.83 -2.41 -13.75
N LEU A 81 -2.90 -2.91 -12.52
CA LEU A 81 -3.98 -2.53 -11.59
C LEU A 81 -3.94 -1.03 -11.29
N VAL A 82 -2.77 -0.46 -11.09
CA VAL A 82 -2.61 0.98 -10.86
C VAL A 82 -3.08 1.78 -12.07
N GLU A 83 -2.80 1.32 -13.29
CA GLU A 83 -3.30 1.95 -14.51
C GLU A 83 -4.82 1.92 -14.58
N LEU A 84 -5.47 0.82 -14.16
CA LEU A 84 -6.92 0.71 -14.12
C LEU A 84 -7.54 1.62 -13.04
N LEU A 85 -6.82 1.84 -11.94
CA LEU A 85 -7.26 2.70 -10.84
C LEU A 85 -7.25 4.18 -11.21
N ALA A 86 -6.21 4.63 -11.90
CA ALA A 86 -5.95 6.05 -12.10
C ALA A 86 -7.15 6.85 -12.59
N PRO A 87 -7.91 6.41 -13.63
CA PRO A 87 -9.06 7.20 -14.12
C PRO A 87 -10.26 7.20 -13.18
N LEU A 88 -10.28 6.34 -12.16
CA LEU A 88 -11.38 6.21 -11.21
C LEU A 88 -11.17 7.05 -9.96
N LEU A 89 -9.99 7.66 -9.81
CA LEU A 89 -9.63 8.42 -8.62
C LEU A 89 -9.99 9.88 -8.76
N ALA A 90 -10.32 10.52 -7.64
CA ALA A 90 -10.58 11.96 -7.56
C ALA A 90 -9.29 12.78 -7.55
N ALA A 91 -8.17 12.17 -7.17
CA ALA A 91 -6.85 12.78 -7.12
C ALA A 91 -5.79 11.70 -7.29
N PRO A 92 -4.55 12.04 -7.71
CA PRO A 92 -3.46 11.08 -7.76
C PRO A 92 -3.21 10.46 -6.39
N MET A 93 -2.85 9.16 -6.37
CA MET A 93 -2.40 8.50 -5.15
C MET A 93 -1.16 9.19 -4.61
N GLN A 94 -1.11 9.36 -3.29
CA GLN A 94 0.06 9.93 -2.63
C GLN A 94 0.72 8.87 -1.77
N ALA A 95 1.99 8.60 -2.07
CA ALA A 95 2.79 7.65 -1.32
C ALA A 95 3.71 8.41 -0.37
N LEU A 96 3.72 7.97 0.89
CA LEU A 96 4.56 8.54 1.94
C LEU A 96 5.49 7.46 2.46
N PRO A 97 6.76 7.41 2.01
CA PRO A 97 7.75 6.50 2.57
C PRO A 97 8.01 6.84 4.03
N THR A 98 8.04 5.82 4.87
CA THR A 98 8.25 5.98 6.31
C THR A 98 9.24 4.95 6.81
N ARG A 99 9.80 5.20 7.99
CA ARG A 99 10.69 4.29 8.68
C ARG A 99 10.18 4.05 10.09
N ARG A 100 10.40 2.84 10.59
CA ARG A 100 10.05 2.52 11.96
C ARG A 100 10.95 3.29 12.91
N VAL A 101 10.36 3.95 13.89
CA VAL A 101 11.07 4.61 14.99
C VAL A 101 10.91 3.79 16.28
N SER A 102 9.74 3.21 16.49
CA SER A 102 9.43 2.40 17.65
C SER A 102 9.89 0.96 17.48
N GLU A 103 10.25 0.32 18.58
CA GLU A 103 10.50 -1.11 18.60
C GLU A 103 9.18 -1.88 18.56
N ASN A 104 9.22 -3.07 17.97
CA ASN A 104 8.17 -4.04 18.16
C ASN A 104 8.52 -4.87 19.40
N PRO A 105 7.71 -4.82 20.46
CA PRO A 105 8.05 -5.47 21.73
C PRO A 105 7.93 -7.00 21.70
N ALA A 106 7.29 -7.57 20.69
CA ALA A 106 7.07 -9.02 20.63
C ALA A 106 8.04 -9.73 19.74
#